data_d2bc704e58bdc4df6b10e4c1fa9981c0
#
_entry.id   d2bc704e58bdc4df6b10e4c1fa9981c0
#
_cell.length_a   1.000
_cell.length_b   1.000
_cell.length_c   1.000
_cell.angle_alpha   90.00
_cell.angle_beta   90.00
_cell.angle_gamma   90.00
#
_symmetry.space_group_name_H-M   'P 1'
#
loop_
_entity.id
_entity.type
_entity.pdbx_description
1 polymer ?
#
loop_
_entity_poly.entity_id
_entity_poly.type
_entity_poly.pdbx_seq_one_letter_code
_entity_poly.pdbx_strand_id
1 'polypeptide(L)'
;YRNNTSSSRTLLEAAANHGVRNIVFSSTAAVYGIPAGGRASEDTATQPINPYGTSKLMTEWMLRDLAFAGGPKYVALRYFNVAGCEPGGTIGQSTPKATLLVKVACEAATGRRPGVSIYGTDFPTPDGTGLRDYIHVEDLATAHLDALRYLRNGGEPTVLNCGYGHGYSVRD
;
A
#
# COMPACT_ATOMS: atom_id res chain seq x y z
N TYR A 1 1.33 -1.88 16.22
CA TYR A 1 2.32 -2.94 16.08
C TYR A 1 1.72 -4.34 16.27
N ARG A 2 0.80 -4.55 17.23
CA ARG A 2 0.25 -5.89 17.51
C ARG A 2 -0.28 -6.59 16.25
N ASN A 3 -1.16 -5.93 15.49
CA ASN A 3 -1.80 -6.53 14.30
C ASN A 3 -0.90 -6.58 13.06
N ASN A 4 0.09 -5.71 12.95
CA ASN A 4 0.97 -5.70 11.78
C ASN A 4 2.29 -6.44 12.06
N THR A 5 3.07 -5.98 13.05
CA THR A 5 4.42 -6.53 13.28
C THR A 5 4.37 -7.89 13.98
N SER A 6 3.68 -7.99 15.14
CA SER A 6 3.65 -9.25 15.89
C SER A 6 2.94 -10.36 15.15
N SER A 7 1.77 -10.07 14.56
CA SER A 7 1.02 -11.06 13.77
C SER A 7 1.78 -11.46 12.50
N SER A 8 2.45 -10.52 11.83
CA SER A 8 3.29 -10.84 10.67
C SER A 8 4.44 -11.76 11.04
N ARG A 9 5.14 -11.49 12.16
CA ARG A 9 6.20 -12.38 12.65
C ARG A 9 5.69 -13.81 12.81
N THR A 10 4.60 -13.99 13.54
CA THR A 10 4.01 -15.32 13.79
C THR A 10 3.63 -16.01 12.46
N LEU A 11 3.04 -15.25 11.51
CA LEU A 11 2.68 -15.79 10.20
C LEU A 11 3.92 -16.21 9.41
N LEU A 12 4.98 -15.41 9.40
CA LEU A 12 6.21 -15.70 8.68
C LEU A 12 6.95 -16.91 9.26
N GLU A 13 7.01 -17.04 10.60
CA GLU A 13 7.55 -18.22 11.28
C GLU A 13 6.75 -19.48 10.88
N ALA A 14 5.42 -19.41 10.91
CA ALA A 14 4.57 -20.52 10.49
C ALA A 14 4.76 -20.87 9.00
N ALA A 15 4.82 -19.86 8.12
CA ALA A 15 5.04 -20.05 6.69
C ALA A 15 6.36 -20.77 6.41
N ALA A 16 7.45 -20.36 7.06
CA ALA A 16 8.76 -21.00 6.93
C ALA A 16 8.73 -22.45 7.41
N ASN A 17 8.15 -22.69 8.59
CA ASN A 17 8.06 -24.03 9.20
C ASN A 17 7.20 -25.02 8.39
N HIS A 18 6.26 -24.51 7.58
CA HIS A 18 5.38 -25.32 6.74
C HIS A 18 5.78 -25.34 5.25
N GLY A 19 6.97 -24.89 4.91
CA GLY A 19 7.52 -24.99 3.56
C GLY A 19 6.85 -24.07 2.53
N VAL A 20 6.24 -22.96 2.96
CA VAL A 20 5.77 -21.92 2.04
C VAL A 20 6.98 -21.32 1.32
N ARG A 21 6.96 -21.30 0.00
CA ARG A 21 8.10 -20.87 -0.82
C ARG A 21 8.02 -19.42 -1.29
N ASN A 22 6.80 -18.90 -1.44
CA ASN A 22 6.58 -17.58 -2.04
C ASN A 22 5.58 -16.78 -1.20
N ILE A 23 5.90 -15.52 -0.94
CA ILE A 23 5.06 -14.59 -0.19
C ILE A 23 4.90 -13.30 -1.00
N VAL A 24 3.67 -12.86 -1.22
CA VAL A 24 3.39 -11.50 -1.69
C VAL A 24 2.87 -10.70 -0.51
N PHE A 25 3.54 -9.61 -0.19
CA PHE A 25 3.24 -8.79 0.96
C PHE A 25 2.67 -7.44 0.56
N SER A 26 1.50 -7.14 1.06
CA SER A 26 0.87 -5.82 0.94
C SER A 26 1.58 -4.83 1.86
N SER A 27 2.59 -4.13 1.33
CA SER A 27 3.28 -3.04 2.01
C SER A 27 2.60 -1.69 1.70
N THR A 28 3.30 -0.59 1.85
CA THR A 28 2.73 0.76 1.73
C THR A 28 3.80 1.79 1.34
N ALA A 29 3.42 2.80 0.58
CA ALA A 29 4.25 3.98 0.33
C ALA A 29 4.55 4.78 1.62
N ALA A 30 3.78 4.60 2.69
CA ALA A 30 4.04 5.25 3.99
C ALA A 30 5.40 4.88 4.61
N VAL A 31 6.08 3.86 4.12
CA VAL A 31 7.45 3.50 4.53
C VAL A 31 8.48 4.58 4.15
N TYR A 32 8.21 5.37 3.13
CA TYR A 32 9.10 6.45 2.67
C TYR A 32 9.03 7.72 3.53
N GLY A 33 7.91 7.91 4.27
CA GLY A 33 7.66 9.16 4.98
C GLY A 33 7.41 10.33 4.04
N ILE A 34 8.22 11.37 4.12
CA ILE A 34 8.15 12.56 3.26
C ILE A 34 9.42 12.59 2.40
N PRO A 35 9.39 12.01 1.21
CA PRO A 35 10.58 11.98 0.34
C PRO A 35 10.89 13.36 -0.22
N ALA A 36 12.17 13.64 -0.43
CA ALA A 36 12.62 14.87 -1.08
C ALA A 36 11.97 15.01 -2.47
N GLY A 37 11.45 16.19 -2.78
CA GLY A 37 10.76 16.45 -4.04
C GLY A 37 9.37 15.79 -4.17
N GLY A 38 8.85 15.21 -3.09
CA GLY A 38 7.49 14.64 -3.05
C GLY A 38 7.30 13.37 -3.88
N ARG A 39 8.37 12.77 -4.40
CA ARG A 39 8.34 11.54 -5.21
C ARG A 39 9.18 10.44 -4.57
N ALA A 40 8.75 9.21 -4.68
CA ALA A 40 9.47 8.05 -4.19
C ALA A 40 9.63 6.99 -5.28
N SER A 41 10.86 6.54 -5.49
CA SER A 41 11.21 5.31 -6.20
C SER A 41 11.57 4.22 -5.17
N GLU A 42 11.78 3.00 -5.63
CA GLU A 42 12.17 1.89 -4.76
C GLU A 42 13.51 2.13 -4.05
N ASP A 43 14.41 2.91 -4.67
CA ASP A 43 15.72 3.30 -4.12
C ASP A 43 15.64 4.45 -3.10
N THR A 44 14.47 5.07 -2.95
CA THR A 44 14.27 6.15 -1.98
C THR A 44 14.41 5.60 -0.56
N ALA A 45 15.19 6.31 0.28
CA ALA A 45 15.38 5.92 1.68
C ALA A 45 14.05 5.81 2.42
N THR A 46 13.89 4.73 3.17
CA THR A 46 12.70 4.49 3.97
C THR A 46 12.82 5.18 5.34
N GLN A 47 11.98 6.18 5.58
CA GLN A 47 11.93 6.98 6.82
C GLN A 47 10.48 7.23 7.24
N PRO A 48 9.75 6.19 7.70
CA PRO A 48 8.35 6.33 8.05
C PRO A 48 8.15 7.34 9.19
N ILE A 49 7.14 8.19 9.06
CA ILE A 49 6.81 9.25 10.02
C ILE A 49 5.64 8.88 10.92
N ASN A 50 5.12 7.68 10.82
CA ASN A 50 4.00 7.21 11.65
C ASN A 50 4.13 5.71 11.98
N PRO A 51 3.46 5.25 13.06
CA PRO A 51 3.56 3.84 13.50
C PRO A 51 3.06 2.83 12.46
N TYR A 52 2.15 3.21 11.56
CA TYR A 52 1.68 2.33 10.50
C TYR A 52 2.80 2.05 9.50
N GLY A 53 3.42 3.08 8.93
CA GLY A 53 4.56 2.95 8.01
C GLY A 53 5.70 2.16 8.65
N THR A 54 6.05 2.50 9.90
CA THR A 54 7.09 1.78 10.66
C THR A 54 6.75 0.30 10.81
N SER A 55 5.50 -0.06 11.15
CA SER A 55 5.10 -1.45 11.33
C SER A 55 5.16 -2.28 10.04
N LYS A 56 4.85 -1.65 8.90
CA LYS A 56 4.97 -2.27 7.58
C LYS A 56 6.43 -2.46 7.18
N LEU A 57 7.27 -1.45 7.41
CA LEU A 57 8.71 -1.53 7.15
C LEU A 57 9.39 -2.62 8.00
N MET A 58 9.01 -2.77 9.26
CA MET A 58 9.48 -3.88 10.09
C MET A 58 9.14 -5.25 9.48
N THR A 59 7.97 -5.38 8.85
CA THR A 59 7.61 -6.62 8.17
C THR A 59 8.45 -6.84 6.90
N GLU A 60 8.76 -5.79 6.14
CA GLU A 60 9.68 -5.90 4.99
C GLU A 60 11.08 -6.37 5.44
N TRP A 61 11.58 -5.86 6.56
CA TRP A 61 12.85 -6.32 7.12
C TRP A 61 12.82 -7.80 7.52
N MET A 62 11.76 -8.24 8.20
CA MET A 62 11.59 -9.65 8.55
C MET A 62 11.55 -10.55 7.30
N LEU A 63 10.86 -10.14 6.24
CA LEU A 63 10.82 -10.87 4.97
C LEU A 63 12.19 -10.96 4.31
N ARG A 64 12.93 -9.86 4.28
CA ARG A 64 14.30 -9.80 3.75
C ARG A 64 15.23 -10.74 4.51
N ASP A 65 15.22 -10.65 5.84
CA ASP A 65 16.11 -11.46 6.68
C ASP A 65 15.76 -12.94 6.60
N LEU A 66 14.45 -13.26 6.50
CA LEU A 66 13.98 -14.64 6.31
C LEU A 66 14.40 -15.20 4.95
N ALA A 67 14.27 -14.42 3.87
CA ALA A 67 14.72 -14.84 2.54
C ALA A 67 16.24 -15.03 2.49
N PHE A 68 17.00 -14.14 3.13
CA PHE A 68 18.46 -14.25 3.24
C PHE A 68 18.88 -15.53 4.00
N ALA A 69 18.10 -15.96 4.98
CA ALA A 69 18.31 -17.21 5.72
C ALA A 69 17.86 -18.48 4.93
N GLY A 70 17.50 -18.36 3.66
CA GLY A 70 17.05 -19.48 2.82
C GLY A 70 15.57 -19.83 2.98
N GLY A 71 14.79 -18.96 3.60
CA GLY A 71 13.35 -19.09 3.73
C GLY A 71 12.59 -18.67 2.45
N PRO A 72 11.29 -18.34 2.59
CA PRO A 72 10.44 -17.94 1.46
C PRO A 72 11.00 -16.74 0.68
N LYS A 73 10.95 -16.81 -0.64
CA LYS A 73 11.12 -15.63 -1.50
C LYS A 73 9.89 -14.71 -1.37
N TYR A 74 10.07 -13.42 -1.57
CA TYR A 74 8.96 -12.47 -1.42
C TYR A 74 8.95 -11.37 -2.49
N VAL A 75 7.76 -10.82 -2.71
CA VAL A 75 7.57 -9.50 -3.31
C VAL A 75 6.78 -8.65 -2.32
N ALA A 76 7.34 -7.49 -1.93
CA ALA A 76 6.63 -6.49 -1.15
C ALA A 76 6.10 -5.40 -2.07
N LEU A 77 4.79 -5.23 -2.15
CA LEU A 77 4.13 -4.22 -2.97
C LEU A 77 3.86 -2.98 -2.11
N ARG A 78 4.59 -1.90 -2.35
CA ARG A 78 4.40 -0.58 -1.71
C ARG A 78 3.39 0.20 -2.52
N TYR A 79 2.12 0.05 -2.22
CA TYR A 79 1.08 0.80 -2.92
C TYR A 79 0.71 2.10 -2.20
N PHE A 80 0.19 3.02 -2.98
CA PHE A 80 -0.25 4.34 -2.56
C PHE A 80 -1.74 4.29 -2.16
N ASN A 81 -2.56 5.19 -2.68
CA ASN A 81 -3.97 5.22 -2.34
C ASN A 81 -4.77 4.31 -3.29
N VAL A 82 -5.43 3.31 -2.75
CA VAL A 82 -6.26 2.40 -3.54
C VAL A 82 -7.65 2.98 -3.70
N ALA A 83 -8.15 2.96 -4.93
CA ALA A 83 -9.47 3.48 -5.27
C ALA A 83 -10.18 2.55 -6.29
N GLY A 84 -11.46 2.78 -6.52
CA GLY A 84 -12.25 2.01 -7.47
C GLY A 84 -12.99 0.83 -6.86
N CYS A 85 -13.65 0.10 -7.75
CA CYS A 85 -14.40 -1.11 -7.43
C CYS A 85 -14.33 -2.07 -8.63
N GLU A 86 -14.86 -3.26 -8.46
CA GLU A 86 -15.05 -4.20 -9.56
C GLU A 86 -16.01 -3.61 -10.61
N PRO A 87 -15.80 -3.82 -11.93
CA PRO A 87 -16.57 -3.17 -13.01
C PRO A 87 -18.08 -3.41 -12.96
N GLY A 88 -18.50 -4.57 -12.49
CA GLY A 88 -19.94 -4.89 -12.31
C GLY A 88 -20.57 -4.21 -11.10
N GLY A 89 -19.77 -3.52 -10.27
CA GLY A 89 -20.23 -2.80 -9.08
C GLY A 89 -20.68 -3.70 -7.92
N THR A 90 -20.38 -5.00 -8.00
CA THR A 90 -20.78 -5.97 -6.97
C THR A 90 -19.78 -6.07 -5.82
N ILE A 91 -18.50 -5.72 -6.08
CA ILE A 91 -17.42 -5.73 -5.09
C ILE A 91 -16.81 -4.34 -5.00
N GLY A 92 -16.85 -3.77 -3.81
CA GLY A 92 -16.29 -2.43 -3.55
C GLY A 92 -16.02 -2.22 -2.08
N GLN A 93 -15.51 -1.04 -1.74
CA GLN A 93 -15.20 -0.70 -0.35
C GLN A 93 -16.48 -0.49 0.46
N SER A 94 -16.78 -1.42 1.36
CA SER A 94 -17.97 -1.40 2.21
C SER A 94 -17.68 -1.00 3.67
N THR A 95 -16.42 -0.75 4.03
CA THR A 95 -16.00 -0.43 5.40
C THR A 95 -16.79 0.74 5.97
N PRO A 96 -17.53 0.56 7.10
CA PRO A 96 -18.24 1.66 7.76
C PRO A 96 -17.27 2.75 8.21
N LYS A 97 -17.70 4.02 8.11
CA LYS A 97 -16.92 5.19 8.54
C LYS A 97 -15.54 5.30 7.86
N ALA A 98 -15.44 4.82 6.62
CA ALA A 98 -14.20 4.99 5.84
C ALA A 98 -13.82 6.47 5.70
N THR A 99 -12.53 6.73 5.70
CA THR A 99 -11.94 8.07 5.58
C THR A 99 -11.19 8.28 4.27
N LEU A 100 -11.17 7.26 3.40
CA LEU A 100 -10.51 7.35 2.10
C LEU A 100 -11.26 8.31 1.19
N LEU A 101 -10.55 9.25 0.56
CA LEU A 101 -11.11 10.38 -0.17
C LEU A 101 -12.16 9.95 -1.21
N VAL A 102 -11.81 9.02 -2.10
CA VAL A 102 -12.72 8.56 -3.17
C VAL A 102 -14.02 7.96 -2.61
N LYS A 103 -13.93 7.14 -1.55
CA LYS A 103 -15.11 6.60 -0.86
C LYS A 103 -15.98 7.70 -0.25
N VAL A 104 -15.35 8.66 0.42
CA VAL A 104 -16.06 9.81 1.04
C VAL A 104 -16.73 10.66 -0.04
N ALA A 105 -16.05 10.93 -1.15
CA ALA A 105 -16.60 11.67 -2.27
C ALA A 105 -17.82 10.95 -2.91
N CYS A 106 -17.71 9.65 -3.14
CA CYS A 106 -18.82 8.84 -3.64
C CYS A 106 -20.02 8.83 -2.68
N GLU A 107 -19.79 8.73 -1.37
CA GLU A 107 -20.86 8.80 -0.37
C GLU A 107 -21.54 10.18 -0.35
N ALA A 108 -20.78 11.26 -0.51
CA ALA A 108 -21.34 12.61 -0.62
C ALA A 108 -22.13 12.78 -1.92
N ALA A 109 -21.60 12.36 -3.05
CA ALA A 109 -22.27 12.44 -4.35
C ALA A 109 -23.59 11.64 -4.39
N THR A 110 -23.67 10.55 -3.63
CA THR A 110 -24.88 9.71 -3.55
C THR A 110 -25.81 10.07 -2.38
N GLY A 111 -25.56 11.21 -1.70
CA GLY A 111 -26.39 11.69 -0.58
C GLY A 111 -26.28 10.87 0.71
N ARG A 112 -25.35 9.92 0.79
CA ARG A 112 -25.09 9.12 2.01
C ARG A 112 -24.28 9.88 3.07
N ARG A 113 -23.73 11.03 2.69
CA ARG A 113 -22.93 11.92 3.52
C ARG A 113 -23.24 13.37 3.17
N PRO A 114 -23.25 14.32 4.12
CA PRO A 114 -23.62 15.72 3.85
C PRO A 114 -22.61 16.46 2.97
N GLY A 115 -21.39 15.97 2.83
CA GLY A 115 -20.35 16.60 2.03
C GLY A 115 -18.97 16.02 2.29
N VAL A 116 -17.98 16.61 1.64
CA VAL A 116 -16.55 16.30 1.78
C VAL A 116 -15.87 17.45 2.51
N SER A 117 -15.10 17.13 3.55
CA SER A 117 -14.29 18.13 4.27
C SER A 117 -12.84 18.07 3.78
N ILE A 118 -12.28 19.20 3.40
CA ILE A 118 -10.86 19.35 3.06
C ILE A 118 -10.11 19.75 4.34
N TYR A 119 -9.17 18.90 4.76
CA TYR A 119 -8.35 19.12 5.96
C TYR A 119 -6.99 19.68 5.56
N GLY A 120 -6.83 20.99 5.73
CA GLY A 120 -5.62 21.72 5.36
C GLY A 120 -5.65 22.26 3.92
N THR A 121 -5.27 23.52 3.79
CA THR A 121 -5.19 24.23 2.52
C THR A 121 -3.90 25.03 2.40
N ASP A 122 -2.91 24.69 3.23
CA ASP A 122 -1.62 25.37 3.43
C ASP A 122 -0.42 24.45 3.15
N PHE A 123 -0.66 23.31 2.50
CA PHE A 123 0.44 22.44 2.05
C PHE A 123 1.24 23.10 0.92
N PRO A 124 2.55 22.82 0.81
CA PRO A 124 3.40 23.34 -0.28
C PRO A 124 3.12 22.60 -1.61
N THR A 125 1.89 22.69 -2.09
CA THR A 125 1.35 22.10 -3.32
C THR A 125 0.67 23.20 -4.15
N PRO A 126 0.42 22.99 -5.46
CA PRO A 126 -0.15 24.03 -6.33
C PRO A 126 -1.47 24.63 -5.84
N ASP A 127 -2.31 23.85 -5.18
CA ASP A 127 -3.64 24.28 -4.69
C ASP A 127 -3.75 24.32 -3.15
N GLY A 128 -2.63 24.08 -2.45
CA GLY A 128 -2.55 24.05 -1.00
C GLY A 128 -3.09 22.76 -0.36
N THR A 129 -3.58 21.80 -1.13
CA THR A 129 -4.09 20.54 -0.59
C THR A 129 -3.10 19.39 -0.80
N GLY A 130 -3.30 18.26 -0.10
CA GLY A 130 -2.37 17.14 -0.18
C GLY A 130 -2.42 16.44 -1.53
N LEU A 131 -1.24 16.14 -2.10
CA LEU A 131 -1.11 15.33 -3.32
C LEU A 131 -1.00 13.85 -2.98
N ARG A 132 -1.67 12.99 -3.75
CA ARG A 132 -1.61 11.54 -3.61
C ARG A 132 -1.61 10.86 -4.97
N ASP A 133 -0.76 9.84 -5.11
CA ASP A 133 -0.88 8.89 -6.20
C ASP A 133 -2.00 7.89 -5.87
N TYR A 134 -2.73 7.47 -6.88
CA TYR A 134 -3.80 6.48 -6.75
C TYR A 134 -3.52 5.27 -7.64
N ILE A 135 -4.05 4.13 -7.24
CA ILE A 135 -4.06 2.91 -8.05
C ILE A 135 -5.45 2.31 -8.03
N HIS A 136 -5.94 1.86 -9.17
CA HIS A 136 -7.21 1.14 -9.22
C HIS A 136 -7.09 -0.21 -8.54
N VAL A 137 -8.13 -0.61 -7.80
CA VAL A 137 -8.11 -1.85 -7.01
C VAL A 137 -7.88 -3.09 -7.87
N GLU A 138 -8.37 -3.11 -9.12
CA GLU A 138 -8.15 -4.24 -10.03
C GLU A 138 -6.72 -4.32 -10.54
N ASP A 139 -6.09 -3.17 -10.83
CA ASP A 139 -4.68 -3.13 -11.22
C ASP A 139 -3.79 -3.59 -10.06
N LEU A 140 -4.14 -3.20 -8.84
CA LEU A 140 -3.45 -3.70 -7.65
C LEU A 140 -3.66 -5.20 -7.46
N ALA A 141 -4.86 -5.73 -7.68
CA ALA A 141 -5.12 -7.17 -7.63
C ALA A 141 -4.30 -7.92 -8.69
N THR A 142 -4.24 -7.38 -9.92
CA THR A 142 -3.41 -7.91 -11.00
C THR A 142 -1.93 -7.89 -10.63
N ALA A 143 -1.44 -6.80 -10.04
CA ALA A 143 -0.06 -6.70 -9.56
C ALA A 143 0.28 -7.79 -8.52
N HIS A 144 -0.65 -8.16 -7.63
CA HIS A 144 -0.46 -9.28 -6.69
C HIS A 144 -0.34 -10.63 -7.42
N LEU A 145 -1.17 -10.86 -8.44
CA LEU A 145 -1.09 -12.09 -9.24
C LEU A 145 0.21 -12.17 -10.04
N ASP A 146 0.64 -11.06 -10.62
CA ASP A 146 1.88 -11.00 -11.39
C ASP A 146 3.12 -11.14 -10.48
N ALA A 147 3.10 -10.55 -9.29
CA ALA A 147 4.13 -10.77 -8.28
C ALA A 147 4.24 -12.25 -7.87
N LEU A 148 3.11 -12.93 -7.69
CA LEU A 148 3.11 -14.36 -7.41
C LEU A 148 3.64 -15.19 -8.59
N ARG A 149 3.25 -14.85 -9.82
CA ARG A 149 3.76 -15.50 -11.06
C ARG A 149 5.27 -15.30 -11.19
N TYR A 150 5.75 -14.08 -10.95
CA TYR A 150 7.18 -13.75 -10.95
C TYR A 150 7.96 -14.64 -9.98
N LEU A 151 7.52 -14.77 -8.74
CA LEU A 151 8.16 -15.63 -7.74
C LEU A 151 8.13 -17.12 -8.14
N ARG A 152 6.99 -17.61 -8.66
CA ARG A 152 6.83 -19.00 -9.09
C ARG A 152 7.73 -19.34 -10.29
N ASN A 153 8.08 -18.36 -11.10
CA ASN A 153 9.01 -18.50 -12.23
C ASN A 153 10.47 -18.28 -11.82
N GLY A 154 10.78 -18.31 -10.53
CA GLY A 154 12.15 -18.23 -10.02
C GLY A 154 12.63 -16.82 -9.70
N GLY A 155 11.77 -15.81 -9.78
CA GLY A 155 12.11 -14.42 -9.46
C GLY A 155 12.77 -14.25 -8.08
N GLU A 156 13.64 -13.25 -7.96
CA GLU A 156 14.35 -12.97 -6.71
C GLU A 156 13.50 -12.08 -5.78
N PRO A 157 13.73 -12.16 -4.45
CA PRO A 157 13.07 -11.27 -3.50
C PRO A 157 13.22 -9.81 -3.89
N THR A 158 12.10 -9.07 -3.91
CA THR A 158 12.12 -7.68 -4.33
C THR A 158 11.02 -6.85 -3.67
N VAL A 159 11.16 -5.53 -3.79
CA VAL A 159 10.17 -4.53 -3.37
C VAL A 159 9.79 -3.72 -4.60
N LEU A 160 8.51 -3.46 -4.79
CA LEU A 160 7.99 -2.72 -5.94
C LEU A 160 6.96 -1.67 -5.49
N ASN A 161 7.04 -0.49 -6.08
CA ASN A 161 6.01 0.52 -5.95
C ASN A 161 4.80 0.19 -6.84
N CYS A 162 3.59 0.40 -6.32
CA CYS A 162 2.35 0.26 -7.08
C CYS A 162 1.59 1.57 -7.06
N GLY A 163 1.71 2.34 -8.14
CA GLY A 163 1.04 3.62 -8.41
C GLY A 163 1.21 3.96 -9.87
N TYR A 164 0.50 4.97 -10.33
CA TYR A 164 0.60 5.41 -11.74
C TYR A 164 1.69 6.47 -11.97
N GLY A 165 2.38 6.90 -10.89
CA GLY A 165 3.42 7.92 -10.98
C GLY A 165 2.86 9.34 -11.20
N HIS A 166 1.56 9.52 -11.00
CA HIS A 166 0.86 10.79 -11.10
C HIS A 166 0.15 11.12 -9.80
N GLY A 167 0.36 12.34 -9.29
CA GLY A 167 -0.28 12.81 -8.07
C GLY A 167 -1.51 13.67 -8.39
N TYR A 168 -2.61 13.37 -7.72
CA TYR A 168 -3.83 14.20 -7.70
C TYR A 168 -3.94 14.93 -6.38
N SER A 169 -4.39 16.17 -6.43
CA SER A 169 -4.72 16.92 -5.22
C SER A 169 -6.09 16.51 -4.68
N VAL A 170 -6.44 17.02 -3.49
CA VAL A 170 -7.80 16.77 -2.97
C VAL A 170 -8.86 17.53 -3.78
N ARG A 171 -8.48 18.61 -4.48
CA ARG A 171 -9.41 19.43 -5.28
C ARG A 171 -9.58 18.96 -6.73
N ASP A 172 -8.62 18.20 -7.27
CA ASP A 172 -8.75 17.55 -8.59
C ASP A 172 -9.89 16.51 -8.59
#